data_8a03c38b9d90d09c41a6e0b159da6c3d
#
_entry.id   8a03c38b9d90d09c41a6e0b159da6c3d
#
_cell.length_a   1.000
_cell.length_b   1.000
_cell.length_c   1.000
_cell.angle_alpha   90.00
_cell.angle_beta   90.00
_cell.angle_gamma   90.00
#
_symmetry.space_group_name_H-M   'P 1'
#
loop_
_entity.id
_entity.type
_entity.pdbx_description
1 polymer ?
#
loop_
_entity_poly.entity_id
_entity_poly.type
_entity_poly.pdbx_seq_one_letter_code
_entity_poly.pdbx_strand_id
1 'polypeptide(L)'
;MSRAYRGASPHQRVEQRRARLVDAGVDVFGTIGYRAATVEHICARAGLSKRYFYESFPDSEALLLACYERCCNEFHAAMVIAVTEAPETIEAQLRAALFGYFSAIDTDPRAARVTLLEVLGVSIAVDKAYAAQFERFASSVEALAGDAFSTSRLPKPQLDVIAQGIFGAITQIATKWLLDDRRRPRAELIDATYVLVLAVLDQLPDAR
;
A
#
# COMPACT_ATOMS: atom_id res chain seq x y z
N MET A 1 36.25 -33.12 9.60
CA MET A 1 35.03 -32.58 8.99
C MET A 1 34.98 -31.07 9.23
N SER A 2 35.37 -30.29 8.21
CA SER A 2 35.43 -28.81 8.31
C SER A 2 34.06 -28.23 8.14
N ARG A 3 33.51 -27.56 9.19
CA ARG A 3 32.28 -26.74 9.12
C ARG A 3 32.59 -25.51 8.29
N ALA A 4 32.12 -25.50 7.03
CA ALA A 4 32.14 -24.29 6.20
C ALA A 4 31.24 -23.24 6.84
N TYR A 5 31.84 -22.23 7.47
CA TYR A 5 31.18 -21.01 7.94
C TYR A 5 30.79 -20.19 6.71
N ARG A 6 29.59 -20.42 6.16
CA ARG A 6 29.02 -19.62 5.08
C ARG A 6 28.55 -18.27 5.63
N GLY A 7 29.46 -17.35 5.84
CA GLY A 7 29.13 -15.95 6.06
C GLY A 7 28.44 -15.37 4.82
N ALA A 8 27.46 -14.47 5.02
CA ALA A 8 26.78 -13.79 3.92
C ALA A 8 27.79 -13.15 2.94
N SER A 9 27.53 -13.27 1.63
CA SER A 9 28.36 -12.66 0.61
C SER A 9 28.39 -11.12 0.74
N PRO A 10 29.38 -10.41 0.17
CA PRO A 10 29.37 -8.95 0.17
C PRO A 10 28.06 -8.36 -0.36
N HIS A 11 27.49 -8.90 -1.43
CA HIS A 11 26.21 -8.50 -2.00
C HIS A 11 25.05 -8.74 -1.02
N GLN A 12 24.97 -9.92 -0.42
CA GLN A 12 23.95 -10.23 0.58
C GLN A 12 24.00 -9.29 1.79
N ARG A 13 25.20 -8.87 2.20
CA ARG A 13 25.36 -7.89 3.31
C ARG A 13 24.86 -6.50 2.92
N VAL A 14 25.04 -6.09 1.68
CA VAL A 14 24.49 -4.82 1.16
C VAL A 14 22.95 -4.87 1.17
N GLU A 15 22.38 -5.92 0.62
CA GLU A 15 20.92 -6.10 0.60
C GLU A 15 20.32 -6.17 2.01
N GLN A 16 20.96 -6.89 2.93
CA GLN A 16 20.50 -6.93 4.32
C GLN A 16 20.55 -5.56 5.01
N ARG A 17 21.60 -4.75 4.75
CA ARG A 17 21.66 -3.38 5.28
C ARG A 17 20.58 -2.49 4.69
N ARG A 18 20.34 -2.60 3.36
CA ARG A 18 19.27 -1.87 2.68
C ARG A 18 17.91 -2.23 3.25
N ALA A 19 17.59 -3.50 3.42
CA ALA A 19 16.36 -3.96 4.03
C ALA A 19 16.18 -3.41 5.45
N ARG A 20 17.21 -3.47 6.30
CA ARG A 20 17.18 -2.90 7.66
C ARG A 20 16.93 -1.39 7.67
N LEU A 21 17.47 -0.65 6.71
CA LEU A 21 17.20 0.79 6.57
C LEU A 21 15.76 1.05 6.15
N VAL A 22 15.18 0.23 5.27
CA VAL A 22 13.78 0.33 4.87
C VAL A 22 12.86 0.00 6.05
N ASP A 23 13.16 -1.06 6.83
CA ASP A 23 12.42 -1.38 8.06
C ASP A 23 12.44 -0.22 9.06
N ALA A 24 13.63 0.33 9.30
CA ALA A 24 13.79 1.48 10.17
C ALA A 24 13.10 2.74 9.64
N GLY A 25 13.12 2.93 8.31
CA GLY A 25 12.42 4.03 7.65
C GLY A 25 10.92 3.97 7.86
N VAL A 26 10.29 2.80 7.67
CA VAL A 26 8.86 2.61 7.94
C VAL A 26 8.54 2.90 9.40
N ASP A 27 9.35 2.38 10.34
CA ASP A 27 9.17 2.65 11.77
C ASP A 27 9.24 4.16 12.08
N VAL A 28 10.28 4.84 11.58
CA VAL A 28 10.54 6.26 11.89
C VAL A 28 9.50 7.15 11.21
N PHE A 29 9.30 6.99 9.90
CA PHE A 29 8.34 7.80 9.13
C PHE A 29 6.90 7.55 9.60
N GLY A 30 6.56 6.32 9.91
CA GLY A 30 5.24 5.95 10.40
C GLY A 30 4.96 6.37 11.85
N THR A 31 5.98 6.80 12.61
CA THR A 31 5.82 7.21 14.02
C THR A 31 5.92 8.73 14.19
N ILE A 32 7.02 9.33 13.74
CA ILE A 32 7.26 10.77 13.93
C ILE A 32 7.00 11.60 12.67
N GLY A 33 6.71 10.95 11.54
CA GLY A 33 6.48 11.57 10.24
C GLY A 33 7.78 11.85 9.46
N TYR A 34 7.65 11.89 8.10
CA TYR A 34 8.78 12.11 7.20
C TYR A 34 9.48 13.46 7.47
N ARG A 35 8.69 14.53 7.67
CA ARG A 35 9.24 15.90 7.84
C ARG A 35 10.05 16.09 9.12
N ALA A 36 9.74 15.31 10.17
CA ALA A 36 10.46 15.37 11.45
C ALA A 36 11.61 14.34 11.53
N ALA A 37 11.64 13.37 10.61
CA ALA A 37 12.64 12.32 10.59
C ALA A 37 13.99 12.84 10.08
N THR A 38 15.07 12.36 10.70
CA THR A 38 16.44 12.63 10.27
C THR A 38 17.17 11.33 9.95
N VAL A 39 18.25 11.42 9.19
CA VAL A 39 19.12 10.27 8.90
C VAL A 39 19.65 9.65 10.20
N GLU A 40 19.88 10.46 11.22
CA GLU A 40 20.29 9.99 12.55
C GLU A 40 19.24 9.11 13.21
N HIS A 41 17.96 9.52 13.16
CA HIS A 41 16.86 8.71 13.69
C HIS A 41 16.77 7.35 13.00
N ILE A 42 16.88 7.33 11.67
CA ILE A 42 16.83 6.12 10.86
C ILE A 42 18.03 5.22 11.16
N CYS A 43 19.25 5.77 11.19
CA CYS A 43 20.47 5.02 11.49
C CYS A 43 20.44 4.43 12.91
N ALA A 44 20.00 5.19 13.90
CA ALA A 44 19.85 4.72 15.27
C ALA A 44 18.85 3.55 15.35
N ARG A 45 17.69 3.68 14.67
CA ARG A 45 16.66 2.63 14.62
C ARG A 45 17.13 1.38 13.89
N ALA A 46 17.91 1.54 12.79
CA ALA A 46 18.49 0.45 12.02
C ALA A 46 19.70 -0.21 12.69
N GLY A 47 20.32 0.42 13.69
CA GLY A 47 21.60 0.00 14.26
C GLY A 47 22.72 0.05 13.22
N LEU A 48 22.73 1.07 12.36
CA LEU A 48 23.69 1.28 11.27
C LEU A 48 24.29 2.69 11.35
N SER A 49 25.49 2.86 10.79
CA SER A 49 26.12 4.17 10.70
C SER A 49 25.58 4.97 9.50
N LYS A 50 25.73 6.31 9.53
CA LYS A 50 25.42 7.18 8.38
C LYS A 50 26.14 6.78 7.10
N ARG A 51 27.37 6.26 7.21
CA ARG A 51 28.11 5.74 6.06
C ARG A 51 27.30 4.67 5.32
N TYR A 52 26.76 3.68 6.04
CA TYR A 52 25.94 2.62 5.45
C TYR A 52 24.60 3.12 4.93
N PHE A 53 24.06 4.20 5.52
CA PHE A 53 22.90 4.88 4.96
C PHE A 53 23.21 5.42 3.55
N TYR A 54 24.25 6.24 3.42
CA TYR A 54 24.62 6.86 2.16
C TYR A 54 25.19 5.89 1.12
N GLU A 55 25.70 4.72 1.53
CA GLU A 55 26.01 3.62 0.62
C GLU A 55 24.74 2.97 0.02
N SER A 56 23.58 3.07 0.67
CA SER A 56 22.31 2.44 0.27
C SER A 56 21.32 3.40 -0.34
N PHE A 57 21.28 4.65 0.12
CA PHE A 57 20.34 5.70 -0.29
C PHE A 57 21.06 7.04 -0.36
N PRO A 58 20.87 7.82 -1.46
CA PRO A 58 21.50 9.14 -1.59
C PRO A 58 20.95 10.14 -0.56
N ASP A 59 19.67 10.01 -0.18
CA ASP A 59 18.98 10.90 0.75
C ASP A 59 17.77 10.22 1.41
N SER A 60 17.07 10.95 2.28
CA SER A 60 15.87 10.47 2.97
C SER A 60 14.66 10.29 2.05
N GLU A 61 14.59 11.03 0.93
CA GLU A 61 13.52 10.90 -0.06
C GLU A 61 13.61 9.57 -0.80
N ALA A 62 14.80 9.17 -1.22
CA ALA A 62 15.04 7.86 -1.84
C ALA A 62 14.70 6.70 -0.88
N LEU A 63 14.96 6.87 0.42
CA LEU A 63 14.51 5.91 1.42
C LEU A 63 12.98 5.92 1.58
N LEU A 64 12.34 7.10 1.62
CA LEU A 64 10.86 7.21 1.69
C LEU A 64 10.20 6.49 0.52
N LEU A 65 10.70 6.68 -0.71
CA LEU A 65 10.21 5.98 -1.90
C LEU A 65 10.32 4.46 -1.77
N ALA A 66 11.46 3.96 -1.26
CA ALA A 66 11.64 2.53 -1.03
C ALA A 66 10.71 1.98 0.07
N CYS A 67 10.47 2.74 1.14
CA CYS A 67 9.49 2.40 2.18
C CYS A 67 8.08 2.35 1.61
N TYR A 68 7.70 3.37 0.85
CA TYR A 68 6.39 3.48 0.21
C TYR A 68 6.12 2.31 -0.74
N GLU A 69 7.05 2.04 -1.66
CA GLU A 69 6.93 0.92 -2.61
C GLU A 69 6.76 -0.41 -1.89
N ARG A 70 7.56 -0.67 -0.85
CA ARG A 70 7.44 -1.90 -0.05
C ARG A 70 6.09 -2.02 0.61
N CYS A 71 5.64 -0.98 1.33
CA CYS A 71 4.34 -0.99 2.01
C CYS A 71 3.17 -1.18 1.04
N CYS A 72 3.20 -0.51 -0.13
CA CYS A 72 2.20 -0.71 -1.17
C CYS A 72 2.20 -2.15 -1.70
N ASN A 73 3.38 -2.76 -1.90
CA ASN A 73 3.48 -4.14 -2.34
C ASN A 73 2.92 -5.12 -1.29
N GLU A 74 3.20 -4.90 -0.01
CA GLU A 74 2.66 -5.71 1.10
C GLU A 74 1.12 -5.59 1.17
N PHE A 75 0.56 -4.39 1.04
CA PHE A 75 -0.89 -4.18 1.02
C PHE A 75 -1.54 -4.84 -0.20
N HIS A 76 -0.93 -4.69 -1.38
CA HIS A 76 -1.42 -5.35 -2.58
C HIS A 76 -1.35 -6.89 -2.46
N ALA A 77 -0.26 -7.43 -1.93
CA ALA A 77 -0.12 -8.86 -1.71
C ALA A 77 -1.19 -9.40 -0.74
N ALA A 78 -1.48 -8.68 0.35
CA ALA A 78 -2.53 -9.06 1.29
C ALA A 78 -3.93 -9.12 0.63
N MET A 79 -4.23 -8.16 -0.27
CA MET A 79 -5.47 -8.18 -1.06
C MET A 79 -5.51 -9.37 -2.01
N VAL A 80 -4.45 -9.61 -2.78
CA VAL A 80 -4.36 -10.71 -3.75
C VAL A 80 -4.52 -12.06 -3.05
N ILE A 81 -3.82 -12.30 -1.94
CA ILE A 81 -3.93 -13.54 -1.17
C ILE A 81 -5.39 -13.74 -0.71
N ALA A 82 -6.01 -12.72 -0.13
CA ALA A 82 -7.39 -12.83 0.34
C ALA A 82 -8.37 -13.13 -0.80
N VAL A 83 -8.18 -12.51 -1.98
CA VAL A 83 -9.03 -12.75 -3.17
C VAL A 83 -8.83 -14.17 -3.71
N THR A 84 -7.60 -14.68 -3.76
CA THR A 84 -7.33 -16.04 -4.28
C THR A 84 -7.89 -17.14 -3.40
N GLU A 85 -8.11 -16.88 -2.11
CA GLU A 85 -8.71 -17.82 -1.15
C GLU A 85 -10.25 -17.72 -1.09
N ALA A 86 -10.83 -16.68 -1.73
CA ALA A 86 -12.28 -16.45 -1.72
C ALA A 86 -13.00 -17.25 -2.82
N PRO A 87 -14.30 -17.55 -2.64
CA PRO A 87 -15.14 -18.09 -3.72
C PRO A 87 -15.11 -17.18 -4.98
N GLU A 88 -15.25 -17.80 -6.15
CA GLU A 88 -15.23 -17.10 -7.47
C GLU A 88 -16.55 -16.33 -7.74
N THR A 89 -17.01 -15.55 -6.78
CA THR A 89 -18.13 -14.61 -6.95
C THR A 89 -17.62 -13.20 -6.69
N ILE A 90 -18.14 -12.20 -7.42
CA ILE A 90 -17.73 -10.81 -7.29
C ILE A 90 -17.92 -10.30 -5.84
N GLU A 91 -19.00 -10.70 -5.19
CA GLU A 91 -19.30 -10.31 -3.81
C GLU A 91 -18.28 -10.85 -2.82
N ALA A 92 -17.91 -12.15 -2.96
CA ALA A 92 -16.94 -12.78 -2.08
C ALA A 92 -15.54 -12.19 -2.30
N GLN A 93 -15.13 -12.04 -3.56
CA GLN A 93 -13.82 -11.48 -3.93
C GLN A 93 -13.69 -10.01 -3.53
N LEU A 94 -14.74 -9.20 -3.70
CA LEU A 94 -14.75 -7.80 -3.26
C LEU A 94 -14.62 -7.70 -1.73
N ARG A 95 -15.40 -8.50 -0.97
CA ARG A 95 -15.27 -8.55 0.49
C ARG A 95 -13.87 -9.00 0.93
N ALA A 96 -13.31 -10.00 0.26
CA ALA A 96 -11.97 -10.50 0.54
C ALA A 96 -10.89 -9.45 0.25
N ALA A 97 -10.97 -8.72 -0.87
CA ALA A 97 -10.06 -7.63 -1.19
C ALA A 97 -10.10 -6.52 -0.12
N LEU A 98 -11.30 -6.08 0.27
CA LEU A 98 -11.47 -5.09 1.34
C LEU A 98 -10.94 -5.61 2.68
N PHE A 99 -11.21 -6.88 3.01
CA PHE A 99 -10.67 -7.51 4.21
C PHE A 99 -9.14 -7.52 4.21
N GLY A 100 -8.51 -7.92 3.11
CA GLY A 100 -7.05 -7.92 2.95
C GLY A 100 -6.47 -6.52 3.15
N TYR A 101 -7.04 -5.51 2.49
CA TYR A 101 -6.59 -4.12 2.57
C TYR A 101 -6.71 -3.54 3.99
N PHE A 102 -7.89 -3.59 4.59
CA PHE A 102 -8.10 -3.05 5.94
C PHE A 102 -7.37 -3.86 7.02
N SER A 103 -7.16 -5.18 6.80
CA SER A 103 -6.34 -6.00 7.71
C SER A 103 -4.87 -5.60 7.67
N ALA A 104 -4.31 -5.32 6.50
CA ALA A 104 -2.93 -4.86 6.37
C ALA A 104 -2.71 -3.53 7.11
N ILE A 105 -3.64 -2.58 6.98
CA ILE A 105 -3.63 -1.30 7.71
C ILE A 105 -3.71 -1.51 9.23
N ASP A 106 -4.56 -2.44 9.68
CA ASP A 106 -4.74 -2.72 11.11
C ASP A 106 -3.52 -3.41 11.72
N THR A 107 -2.88 -4.28 10.95
CA THR A 107 -1.68 -5.04 11.36
C THR A 107 -0.45 -4.14 11.48
N ASP A 108 -0.23 -3.23 10.53
CA ASP A 108 0.87 -2.26 10.59
C ASP A 108 0.39 -0.82 10.30
N PRO A 109 -0.08 -0.10 11.34
CA PRO A 109 -0.50 1.29 11.22
C PRO A 109 0.62 2.25 10.81
N ARG A 110 1.89 1.87 11.02
CA ARG A 110 3.05 2.70 10.61
C ARG A 110 3.24 2.61 9.10
N ALA A 111 3.15 1.40 8.54
CA ALA A 111 3.12 1.21 7.09
C ALA A 111 1.94 1.94 6.45
N ALA A 112 0.76 1.87 7.08
CA ALA A 112 -0.42 2.62 6.64
C ALA A 112 -0.21 4.13 6.67
N ARG A 113 0.42 4.67 7.73
CA ARG A 113 0.76 6.08 7.80
C ARG A 113 1.71 6.51 6.68
N VAL A 114 2.73 5.72 6.39
CA VAL A 114 3.66 5.98 5.27
C VAL A 114 2.89 6.04 3.95
N THR A 115 2.01 5.09 3.67
CA THR A 115 1.30 5.00 2.39
C THR A 115 0.19 6.03 2.22
N LEU A 116 -0.49 6.40 3.29
CA LEU A 116 -1.69 7.24 3.23
C LEU A 116 -1.43 8.72 3.54
N LEU A 117 -0.36 9.04 4.27
CA LEU A 117 -0.15 10.39 4.80
C LEU A 117 1.22 10.99 4.46
N GLU A 118 2.30 10.23 4.63
CA GLU A 118 3.65 10.82 4.64
C GLU A 118 4.23 11.09 3.25
N VAL A 119 3.64 10.51 2.19
CA VAL A 119 4.10 10.68 0.80
C VAL A 119 3.51 11.91 0.10
N LEU A 120 2.39 12.43 0.59
CA LEU A 120 1.68 13.50 -0.12
C LEU A 120 2.41 14.84 -0.03
N GLY A 121 2.70 15.45 -1.19
CA GLY A 121 3.29 16.78 -1.28
C GLY A 121 4.75 16.86 -0.79
N VAL A 122 5.50 15.77 -0.88
CA VAL A 122 6.93 15.74 -0.55
C VAL A 122 7.76 16.29 -1.70
N SER A 123 7.61 15.72 -2.89
CA SER A 123 8.27 16.16 -4.11
C SER A 123 7.55 15.65 -5.35
N ILE A 124 7.91 16.20 -6.53
CA ILE A 124 7.37 15.73 -7.83
C ILE A 124 7.67 14.22 -8.05
N ALA A 125 8.82 13.73 -7.60
CA ALA A 125 9.18 12.33 -7.76
C ALA A 125 8.29 11.42 -6.89
N VAL A 126 8.03 11.82 -5.65
CA VAL A 126 7.14 11.11 -4.72
C VAL A 126 5.69 11.18 -5.20
N ASP A 127 5.23 12.33 -5.70
CA ASP A 127 3.88 12.47 -6.25
C ASP A 127 3.66 11.57 -7.48
N LYS A 128 4.67 11.41 -8.34
CA LYS A 128 4.63 10.46 -9.48
C LYS A 128 4.56 9.01 -9.00
N ALA A 129 5.34 8.64 -7.98
CA ALA A 129 5.30 7.30 -7.42
C ALA A 129 3.93 7.01 -6.77
N TYR A 130 3.37 8.01 -6.08
CA TYR A 130 2.00 7.92 -5.53
C TYR A 130 0.96 7.69 -6.64
N ALA A 131 0.99 8.48 -7.70
CA ALA A 131 0.06 8.35 -8.83
C ALA A 131 0.17 6.96 -9.48
N ALA A 132 1.39 6.45 -9.71
CA ALA A 132 1.60 5.13 -10.29
C ALA A 132 1.05 3.99 -9.40
N GLN A 133 1.23 4.07 -8.09
CA GLN A 133 0.65 3.08 -7.17
C GLN A 133 -0.87 3.20 -7.10
N PHE A 134 -1.42 4.42 -7.14
CA PHE A 134 -2.85 4.67 -7.17
C PHE A 134 -3.49 4.01 -8.40
N GLU A 135 -2.91 4.20 -9.60
CA GLU A 135 -3.38 3.55 -10.83
C GLU A 135 -3.29 2.02 -10.77
N ARG A 136 -2.22 1.49 -10.18
CA ARG A 136 -2.08 0.04 -9.98
C ARG A 136 -3.20 -0.55 -9.11
N PHE A 137 -3.57 0.12 -8.03
CA PHE A 137 -4.68 -0.31 -7.18
C PHE A 137 -6.04 -0.12 -7.87
N ALA A 138 -6.24 0.98 -8.62
CA ALA A 138 -7.45 1.19 -9.41
C ALA A 138 -7.62 0.08 -10.47
N SER A 139 -6.53 -0.36 -11.13
CA SER A 139 -6.57 -1.51 -12.04
C SER A 139 -6.95 -2.83 -11.34
N SER A 140 -6.66 -2.97 -10.05
CA SER A 140 -7.15 -4.12 -9.27
C SER A 140 -8.66 -4.07 -9.06
N VAL A 141 -9.23 -2.86 -8.90
CA VAL A 141 -10.70 -2.68 -8.85
C VAL A 141 -11.33 -3.09 -10.18
N GLU A 142 -10.75 -2.67 -11.33
CA GLU A 142 -11.22 -3.07 -12.65
C GLU A 142 -11.19 -4.59 -12.83
N ALA A 143 -10.10 -5.24 -12.43
CA ALA A 143 -9.95 -6.68 -12.52
C ALA A 143 -10.99 -7.44 -11.68
N LEU A 144 -11.31 -6.93 -10.48
CA LEU A 144 -12.36 -7.50 -9.63
C LEU A 144 -13.77 -7.21 -10.14
N ALA A 145 -13.99 -6.02 -10.74
CA ALA A 145 -15.27 -5.66 -11.34
C ALA A 145 -15.59 -6.47 -12.61
N GLY A 146 -14.55 -7.02 -13.28
CA GLY A 146 -14.66 -8.03 -14.35
C GLY A 146 -15.80 -7.76 -15.34
N ASP A 147 -16.84 -8.57 -15.23
CA ASP A 147 -18.00 -8.52 -16.13
C ASP A 147 -18.74 -7.18 -16.07
N ALA A 148 -18.89 -6.54 -14.91
CA ALA A 148 -19.56 -5.25 -14.79
C ALA A 148 -18.88 -4.15 -15.63
N PHE A 149 -17.55 -4.18 -15.71
CA PHE A 149 -16.79 -3.26 -16.56
C PHE A 149 -16.79 -3.68 -18.03
N SER A 150 -16.68 -4.99 -18.33
CA SER A 150 -16.61 -5.52 -19.70
C SER A 150 -17.95 -5.43 -20.44
N THR A 151 -19.08 -5.53 -19.72
CA THR A 151 -20.44 -5.44 -20.27
C THR A 151 -21.00 -4.02 -20.23
N SER A 152 -20.30 -3.07 -19.64
CA SER A 152 -20.77 -1.68 -19.57
C SER A 152 -20.71 -0.97 -20.94
N ARG A 153 -21.70 -0.10 -21.20
CA ARG A 153 -21.71 0.81 -22.37
C ARG A 153 -20.76 1.99 -22.23
N LEU A 154 -20.21 2.22 -21.07
CA LEU A 154 -19.31 3.35 -20.84
C LEU A 154 -17.97 3.11 -21.58
N PRO A 155 -17.42 4.14 -22.22
CA PRO A 155 -16.10 4.04 -22.82
C PRO A 155 -15.03 3.86 -21.75
N LYS A 156 -13.95 3.14 -22.09
CA LYS A 156 -12.84 2.82 -21.17
C LYS A 156 -12.35 4.01 -20.34
N PRO A 157 -12.16 5.24 -20.89
CA PRO A 157 -11.71 6.38 -20.07
C PRO A 157 -12.68 6.75 -18.94
N GLN A 158 -13.99 6.51 -19.10
CA GLN A 158 -14.97 6.77 -18.03
C GLN A 158 -14.92 5.64 -16.98
N LEU A 159 -14.74 4.40 -17.40
CA LEU A 159 -14.55 3.28 -16.48
C LEU A 159 -13.28 3.45 -15.65
N ASP A 160 -12.19 3.93 -16.23
CA ASP A 160 -10.94 4.24 -15.52
C ASP A 160 -11.17 5.27 -14.40
N VAL A 161 -11.94 6.33 -14.69
CA VAL A 161 -12.30 7.34 -13.68
C VAL A 161 -13.18 6.75 -12.58
N ILE A 162 -14.11 5.83 -12.91
CA ILE A 162 -14.93 5.14 -11.91
C ILE A 162 -14.07 4.25 -11.02
N ALA A 163 -13.15 3.46 -11.59
CA ALA A 163 -12.22 2.63 -10.82
C ALA A 163 -11.33 3.46 -9.88
N GLN A 164 -10.82 4.58 -10.39
CA GLN A 164 -10.06 5.55 -9.59
C GLN A 164 -10.93 6.15 -8.46
N GLY A 165 -12.18 6.49 -8.75
CA GLY A 165 -13.14 7.00 -7.77
C GLY A 165 -13.44 5.99 -6.67
N ILE A 166 -13.66 4.73 -7.02
CA ILE A 166 -13.88 3.63 -6.07
C ILE A 166 -12.66 3.48 -5.17
N PHE A 167 -11.46 3.38 -5.75
CA PHE A 167 -10.24 3.23 -4.96
C PHE A 167 -9.96 4.47 -4.11
N GLY A 168 -10.22 5.67 -4.64
CA GLY A 168 -10.12 6.93 -3.89
C GLY A 168 -11.05 6.95 -2.68
N ALA A 169 -12.29 6.49 -2.81
CA ALA A 169 -13.23 6.38 -1.70
C ALA A 169 -12.72 5.38 -0.63
N ILE A 170 -12.25 4.20 -1.05
CA ILE A 170 -11.65 3.20 -0.15
C ILE A 170 -10.46 3.80 0.62
N THR A 171 -9.55 4.46 -0.10
CA THR A 171 -8.37 5.11 0.47
C THR A 171 -8.74 6.22 1.46
N GLN A 172 -9.73 7.04 1.13
CA GLN A 172 -10.20 8.10 2.03
C GLN A 172 -10.83 7.56 3.31
N ILE A 173 -11.63 6.49 3.20
CA ILE A 173 -12.20 5.79 4.36
C ILE A 173 -11.08 5.24 5.25
N ALA A 174 -10.08 4.58 4.65
CA ALA A 174 -8.92 4.05 5.36
C ALA A 174 -8.10 5.15 6.05
N THR A 175 -7.85 6.27 5.35
CA THR A 175 -7.14 7.43 5.88
C THR A 175 -7.87 8.01 7.11
N LYS A 176 -9.18 8.20 6.99
CA LYS A 176 -10.01 8.71 8.10
C LYS A 176 -9.99 7.75 9.29
N TRP A 177 -10.09 6.45 9.03
CA TRP A 177 -10.03 5.43 10.07
C TRP A 177 -8.68 5.44 10.80
N LEU A 178 -7.57 5.54 10.06
CA LEU A 178 -6.23 5.65 10.64
C LEU A 178 -6.09 6.91 11.52
N LEU A 179 -6.59 8.06 11.05
CA LEU A 179 -6.54 9.33 11.77
C LEU A 179 -7.43 9.36 13.03
N ASP A 180 -8.48 8.54 13.07
CA ASP A 180 -9.34 8.35 14.24
C ASP A 180 -8.85 7.24 15.18
N ASP A 181 -7.56 6.90 15.15
CA ASP A 181 -6.95 5.84 15.96
C ASP A 181 -7.66 4.48 15.79
N ARG A 182 -8.28 4.24 14.65
CA ARG A 182 -8.98 2.99 14.30
C ARG A 182 -10.08 2.61 15.29
N ARG A 183 -10.79 3.61 15.84
CA ARG A 183 -11.83 3.41 16.86
C ARG A 183 -13.02 2.61 16.36
N ARG A 184 -13.37 2.67 15.05
CA ARG A 184 -14.43 1.84 14.48
C ARG A 184 -13.95 0.41 14.30
N PRO A 185 -14.81 -0.59 14.59
CA PRO A 185 -14.51 -1.96 14.23
C PRO A 185 -14.26 -2.12 12.73
N ARG A 186 -13.19 -2.82 12.37
CA ARG A 186 -12.80 -3.06 10.97
C ARG A 186 -13.94 -3.66 10.15
N ALA A 187 -14.73 -4.57 10.73
CA ALA A 187 -15.87 -5.20 10.07
C ALA A 187 -16.91 -4.19 9.58
N GLU A 188 -17.24 -3.16 10.39
CA GLU A 188 -18.17 -2.11 10.00
C GLU A 188 -17.67 -1.31 8.80
N LEU A 189 -16.35 -1.05 8.73
CA LEU A 189 -15.75 -0.34 7.58
C LEU A 189 -15.82 -1.20 6.32
N ILE A 190 -15.51 -2.49 6.44
CA ILE A 190 -15.59 -3.42 5.31
C ILE A 190 -16.99 -3.49 4.80
N ASP A 191 -17.99 -3.64 5.67
CA ASP A 191 -19.42 -3.72 5.28
C ASP A 191 -19.90 -2.43 4.61
N ALA A 192 -19.60 -1.27 5.19
CA ALA A 192 -19.98 0.01 4.61
C ALA A 192 -19.30 0.29 3.27
N THR A 193 -18.00 -0.04 3.17
CA THR A 193 -17.23 0.14 1.94
C THR A 193 -17.72 -0.83 0.84
N TYR A 194 -18.02 -2.07 1.22
CA TYR A 194 -18.62 -3.06 0.31
C TYR A 194 -19.93 -2.56 -0.30
N VAL A 195 -20.85 -2.07 0.53
CA VAL A 195 -22.14 -1.51 0.06
C VAL A 195 -21.92 -0.35 -0.91
N LEU A 196 -20.97 0.56 -0.60
CA LEU A 196 -20.63 1.69 -1.46
C LEU A 196 -20.10 1.24 -2.83
N VAL A 197 -19.17 0.29 -2.85
CA VAL A 197 -18.58 -0.20 -4.11
C VAL A 197 -19.61 -0.96 -4.93
N LEU A 198 -20.38 -1.85 -4.30
CA LEU A 198 -21.41 -2.62 -4.98
C LEU A 198 -22.49 -1.71 -5.59
N ALA A 199 -22.94 -0.70 -4.85
CA ALA A 199 -23.90 0.27 -5.37
C ALA A 199 -23.40 1.04 -6.60
N VAL A 200 -22.11 1.32 -6.71
CA VAL A 200 -21.52 1.92 -7.91
C VAL A 200 -21.49 0.92 -9.06
N LEU A 201 -21.09 -0.33 -8.81
CA LEU A 201 -21.01 -1.37 -9.85
C LEU A 201 -22.39 -1.72 -10.41
N ASP A 202 -23.43 -1.81 -9.55
CA ASP A 202 -24.81 -2.10 -9.93
C ASP A 202 -25.45 -1.00 -10.78
N GLN A 203 -24.94 0.23 -10.73
CA GLN A 203 -25.42 1.35 -11.54
C GLN A 203 -24.68 1.50 -12.88
N LEU A 204 -23.73 0.65 -13.18
CA LEU A 204 -23.06 0.68 -14.50
C LEU A 204 -24.08 0.28 -15.59
N PRO A 205 -24.23 1.08 -16.66
CA PRO A 205 -25.21 0.77 -17.71
C PRO A 205 -24.74 -0.43 -18.53
N ASP A 206 -25.57 -1.48 -18.58
CA ASP A 206 -25.32 -2.67 -19.40
C ASP A 206 -25.30 -2.37 -20.90
N ALA A 207 -24.45 -3.07 -21.64
CA ALA A 207 -24.49 -3.14 -23.08
C ALA A 207 -25.66 -4.05 -23.50
N ARG A 208 -26.87 -3.48 -23.70
CA ARG A 208 -27.98 -4.18 -24.35
C ARG A 208 -27.87 -4.13 -25.86
#